data_5bc276bb5d3e3aef1542d271008f1247
#
_entry.id   5bc276bb5d3e3aef1542d271008f1247
#
_cell.length_a   1.000
_cell.length_b   1.000
_cell.length_c   1.000
_cell.angle_alpha   90.00
_cell.angle_beta   90.00
_cell.angle_gamma   90.00
#
_symmetry.space_group_name_H-M   'P 1'
#
loop_
_entity.id
_entity.type
_entity.pdbx_description
1 polymer ?
#
loop_
_entity_poly.entity_id
_entity_poly.type
_entity_poly.pdbx_seq_one_letter_code
_entity_poly.pdbx_strand_id
1 'polypeptide(L)'
;MTMLKTNENGRSMIEMLGVLAIIGVLSVGGIAGYSKAMNKFKTNKVADNVSMIVANIKTLYAQQKDYGTGDKALSTAKAIDLGVVPDELIKSGTGGAKVLKNAYNGDVFIKASNSTTGETGNRAFVIVFDGLSKEACITLATNDWGSGFSSGLIALHAQGEAFGNNDLGDVIGCTGTADASNYINGGIGLASGFGVSLNAEGDGDTTPSAPTTTPAAKGYTACPGHNMPMPVAKAAKACACDSGNTCSVTWKYY
;
A
#
# COMPACT_ATOMS: atom_id res chain seq x y z
N MET A 1 -75.70 13.63 21.04
CA MET A 1 -74.27 13.24 21.12
C MET A 1 -73.92 12.48 19.85
N THR A 2 -73.42 13.19 18.83
CA THR A 2 -73.19 12.62 17.50
C THR A 2 -71.74 12.14 17.45
N MET A 3 -71.55 10.83 17.41
CA MET A 3 -70.22 10.26 17.23
C MET A 3 -69.76 10.50 15.79
N LEU A 4 -68.74 11.29 15.63
CA LEU A 4 -67.99 11.40 14.38
C LEU A 4 -67.25 10.09 14.11
N LYS A 5 -67.74 9.38 13.11
CA LYS A 5 -67.10 8.17 12.60
C LYS A 5 -65.89 8.59 11.79
N THR A 6 -64.72 8.52 12.37
CA THR A 6 -63.45 8.70 11.62
C THR A 6 -63.31 7.50 10.68
N ASN A 7 -63.38 7.78 9.39
CA ASN A 7 -63.10 6.80 8.34
C ASN A 7 -61.60 6.58 8.35
N GLU A 8 -61.17 5.56 9.06
CA GLU A 8 -59.81 5.04 8.93
C GLU A 8 -59.74 4.26 7.60
N ASN A 9 -59.38 4.98 6.55
CA ASN A 9 -59.00 4.37 5.29
C ASN A 9 -57.72 3.61 5.51
N GLY A 10 -57.83 2.32 5.83
CA GLY A 10 -56.67 1.43 5.90
C GLY A 10 -55.92 1.51 4.58
N ARG A 11 -54.68 1.94 4.61
CA ARG A 11 -53.81 1.89 3.45
C ARG A 11 -53.86 0.49 2.87
N SER A 12 -54.10 0.42 1.55
CA SER A 12 -54.21 -0.85 0.85
C SER A 12 -52.93 -1.66 1.09
N MET A 13 -53.08 -2.96 1.42
CA MET A 13 -51.95 -3.88 1.60
C MET A 13 -50.98 -3.83 0.41
N ILE A 14 -51.51 -3.61 -0.78
CA ILE A 14 -50.74 -3.47 -2.03
C ILE A 14 -49.87 -2.22 -2.06
N GLU A 15 -50.32 -1.10 -1.53
CA GLU A 15 -49.54 0.13 -1.43
C GLU A 15 -48.38 -0.04 -0.46
N MET A 16 -48.60 -0.70 0.67
CA MET A 16 -47.52 -0.99 1.63
C MET A 16 -46.49 -1.95 1.06
N LEU A 17 -46.88 -2.96 0.32
CA LEU A 17 -45.96 -3.87 -0.37
C LEU A 17 -45.15 -3.14 -1.45
N GLY A 18 -45.80 -2.25 -2.21
CA GLY A 18 -45.13 -1.43 -3.21
C GLY A 18 -44.04 -0.50 -2.61
N VAL A 19 -44.35 0.17 -1.50
CA VAL A 19 -43.38 1.02 -0.80
C VAL A 19 -42.21 0.21 -0.24
N LEU A 20 -42.49 -0.94 0.36
CA LEU A 20 -41.44 -1.83 0.88
C LEU A 20 -40.51 -2.34 -0.23
N ALA A 21 -41.05 -2.68 -1.39
CA ALA A 21 -40.29 -3.12 -2.53
C ALA A 21 -39.33 -2.00 -3.04
N ILE A 22 -39.81 -0.77 -3.15
CA ILE A 22 -39.02 0.39 -3.55
C ILE A 22 -37.90 0.66 -2.53
N ILE A 23 -38.25 0.69 -1.24
CA ILE A 23 -37.26 0.89 -0.16
C ILE A 23 -36.20 -0.21 -0.19
N GLY A 24 -36.60 -1.46 -0.40
CA GLY A 24 -35.66 -2.58 -0.51
C GLY A 24 -34.65 -2.40 -1.62
N VAL A 25 -35.07 -2.05 -2.82
CA VAL A 25 -34.18 -1.82 -3.98
C VAL A 25 -33.26 -0.62 -3.75
N LEU A 26 -33.80 0.49 -3.22
CA LEU A 26 -33.00 1.69 -2.93
C LEU A 26 -31.97 1.42 -1.83
N SER A 27 -32.31 0.64 -0.81
CA SER A 27 -31.39 0.30 0.29
C SER A 27 -30.22 -0.53 -0.20
N VAL A 28 -30.44 -1.55 -1.01
CA VAL A 28 -29.36 -2.37 -1.57
C VAL A 28 -28.44 -1.55 -2.48
N GLY A 29 -29.01 -0.75 -3.36
CA GLY A 29 -28.25 0.14 -4.24
C GLY A 29 -27.44 1.19 -3.48
N GLY A 30 -28.03 1.77 -2.43
CA GLY A 30 -27.36 2.73 -1.56
C GLY A 30 -26.17 2.15 -0.81
N ILE A 31 -26.30 0.95 -0.25
CA ILE A 31 -25.21 0.27 0.49
C ILE A 31 -24.05 -0.08 -0.46
N ALA A 32 -24.33 -0.59 -1.66
CA ALA A 32 -23.31 -0.93 -2.64
C ALA A 32 -22.54 0.31 -3.10
N GLY A 33 -23.25 1.42 -3.39
CA GLY A 33 -22.63 2.71 -3.74
C GLY A 33 -21.77 3.29 -2.61
N TYR A 34 -22.27 3.23 -1.38
CA TYR A 34 -21.53 3.69 -0.21
C TYR A 34 -20.24 2.91 0.03
N SER A 35 -20.28 1.58 -0.08
CA SER A 35 -19.09 0.73 0.10
C SER A 35 -18.00 1.07 -0.92
N LYS A 36 -18.36 1.30 -2.18
CA LYS A 36 -17.43 1.69 -3.23
C LYS A 36 -16.83 3.08 -3.00
N ALA A 37 -17.67 4.04 -2.61
CA ALA A 37 -17.22 5.38 -2.27
C ALA A 37 -16.27 5.38 -1.07
N MET A 38 -16.56 4.58 -0.05
CA MET A 38 -15.73 4.43 1.14
C MET A 38 -14.36 3.80 0.81
N ASN A 39 -14.32 2.78 -0.05
CA ASN A 39 -13.06 2.21 -0.50
C ASN A 39 -12.19 3.25 -1.24
N LYS A 40 -12.78 4.04 -2.13
CA LYS A 40 -12.06 5.10 -2.82
C LYS A 40 -11.56 6.17 -1.85
N PHE A 41 -12.38 6.57 -0.88
CA PHE A 41 -11.96 7.51 0.17
C PHE A 41 -10.76 6.97 0.96
N LYS A 42 -10.81 5.70 1.40
CA LYS A 42 -9.70 5.06 2.12
C LYS A 42 -8.42 5.00 1.28
N THR A 43 -8.53 4.67 -0.01
CA THR A 43 -7.38 4.64 -0.92
C THR A 43 -6.73 6.00 -1.09
N ASN A 44 -7.53 7.05 -1.31
CA ASN A 44 -7.02 8.41 -1.39
C ASN A 44 -6.34 8.84 -0.08
N LYS A 45 -6.95 8.49 1.06
CA LYS A 45 -6.37 8.74 2.37
C LYS A 45 -4.99 8.10 2.55
N VAL A 46 -4.80 6.87 2.07
CA VAL A 46 -3.48 6.22 2.07
C VAL A 46 -2.50 7.00 1.20
N ALA A 47 -2.91 7.42 0.00
CA ALA A 47 -2.05 8.19 -0.89
C ALA A 47 -1.62 9.53 -0.28
N ASP A 48 -2.54 10.25 0.34
CA ASP A 48 -2.25 11.51 1.05
C ASP A 48 -1.28 11.28 2.21
N ASN A 49 -1.49 10.23 2.99
CA ASN A 49 -0.62 9.89 4.12
C ASN A 49 0.80 9.54 3.66
N VAL A 50 0.97 8.77 2.59
CA VAL A 50 2.28 8.47 2.01
C VAL A 50 2.98 9.77 1.61
N SER A 51 2.29 10.63 0.87
CA SER A 51 2.85 11.91 0.39
C SER A 51 3.28 12.82 1.55
N MET A 52 2.46 12.89 2.60
CA MET A 52 2.76 13.68 3.80
C MET A 52 3.96 13.12 4.56
N ILE A 53 4.02 11.81 4.79
CA ILE A 53 5.15 11.16 5.47
C ILE A 53 6.45 11.40 4.69
N VAL A 54 6.44 11.22 3.37
CA VAL A 54 7.60 11.46 2.51
C VAL A 54 8.07 12.90 2.61
N ALA A 55 7.16 13.87 2.51
CA ALA A 55 7.50 15.28 2.61
C ALA A 55 8.09 15.64 3.98
N ASN A 56 7.51 15.16 5.05
CA ASN A 56 7.96 15.41 6.43
C ASN A 56 9.34 14.80 6.67
N ILE A 57 9.56 13.54 6.27
CA ILE A 57 10.86 12.88 6.42
C ILE A 57 11.93 13.62 5.63
N LYS A 58 11.69 13.93 4.35
CA LYS A 58 12.65 14.66 3.52
C LYS A 58 12.95 16.05 4.07
N THR A 59 11.98 16.74 4.61
CA THR A 59 12.18 18.06 5.24
C THR A 59 13.04 17.95 6.48
N LEU A 60 12.77 16.96 7.35
CA LEU A 60 13.51 16.78 8.59
C LEU A 60 14.97 16.37 8.33
N TYR A 61 15.19 15.49 7.35
CA TYR A 61 16.51 14.96 7.02
C TYR A 61 17.24 15.75 5.92
N ALA A 62 16.71 16.90 5.47
CA ALA A 62 17.27 17.68 4.37
C ALA A 62 18.74 18.09 4.55
N GLN A 63 19.20 18.23 5.80
CA GLN A 63 20.58 18.59 6.15
C GLN A 63 21.42 17.38 6.59
N GLN A 64 20.83 16.18 6.60
CA GLN A 64 21.53 14.97 6.99
C GLN A 64 22.09 14.24 5.76
N LYS A 65 23.14 13.46 5.96
CA LYS A 65 23.75 12.65 4.90
C LYS A 65 23.04 11.31 4.70
N ASP A 66 22.36 10.86 5.72
CA ASP A 66 21.69 9.56 5.78
C ASP A 66 20.52 9.59 6.77
N TYR A 67 19.75 8.52 6.79
CA TYR A 67 18.62 8.33 7.71
C TYR A 67 19.02 7.63 9.02
N GLY A 68 20.29 7.69 9.38
CA GLY A 68 20.85 7.12 10.61
C GLY A 68 21.20 5.63 10.49
N THR A 69 22.05 5.19 11.41
CA THR A 69 22.51 3.79 11.50
C THR A 69 22.33 3.25 12.92
N GLY A 70 22.21 1.93 13.05
CA GLY A 70 22.03 1.28 14.35
C GLY A 70 20.80 1.84 15.09
N ASP A 71 20.95 2.13 16.37
CA ASP A 71 19.86 2.65 17.23
C ASP A 71 19.39 4.06 16.81
N LYS A 72 20.15 4.76 15.98
CA LYS A 72 19.79 6.08 15.46
C LYS A 72 19.07 6.00 14.11
N ALA A 73 19.00 4.84 13.50
CA ALA A 73 18.33 4.67 12.21
C ALA A 73 16.85 5.05 12.28
N LEU A 74 16.33 5.66 11.23
CA LEU A 74 14.90 5.92 11.08
C LEU A 74 14.14 4.61 11.18
N SER A 75 13.15 4.57 12.04
CA SER A 75 12.27 3.43 12.28
C SER A 75 10.86 3.94 12.53
N THR A 76 9.89 3.04 12.50
CA THR A 76 8.48 3.39 12.81
C THR A 76 8.35 4.11 14.16
N ALA A 77 9.01 3.61 15.21
CA ALA A 77 8.98 4.23 16.52
C ALA A 77 9.57 5.66 16.50
N LYS A 78 10.73 5.83 15.86
CA LYS A 78 11.35 7.15 15.71
C LYS A 78 10.53 8.09 14.85
N ALA A 79 9.91 7.61 13.79
CA ALA A 79 9.03 8.43 12.96
C ALA A 79 7.85 8.99 13.76
N ILE A 80 7.32 8.22 14.72
CA ILE A 80 6.29 8.68 15.66
C ILE A 80 6.88 9.73 16.62
N ASP A 81 8.01 9.44 17.23
CA ASP A 81 8.65 10.34 18.22
C ASP A 81 9.08 11.67 17.59
N LEU A 82 9.54 11.64 16.34
CA LEU A 82 9.92 12.83 15.57
C LEU A 82 8.72 13.62 15.01
N GLY A 83 7.50 13.09 15.12
CA GLY A 83 6.29 13.74 14.64
C GLY A 83 6.22 13.87 13.11
N VAL A 84 6.92 12.99 12.37
CA VAL A 84 6.89 13.03 10.90
C VAL A 84 5.70 12.28 10.30
N VAL A 85 4.96 11.54 11.12
CA VAL A 85 3.76 10.81 10.73
C VAL A 85 2.49 11.56 11.15
N PRO A 86 1.42 11.51 10.35
CA PRO A 86 0.12 12.08 10.74
C PRO A 86 -0.43 11.42 12.00
N ASP A 87 -0.97 12.21 12.94
CA ASP A 87 -1.53 11.72 14.20
C ASP A 87 -2.63 10.67 14.02
N GLU A 88 -3.37 10.77 12.94
CA GLU A 88 -4.46 9.84 12.62
C GLU A 88 -4.00 8.39 12.39
N LEU A 89 -2.76 8.19 11.98
CA LEU A 89 -2.16 6.87 11.81
C LEU A 89 -1.74 6.25 13.16
N ILE A 90 -1.50 7.07 14.19
CA ILE A 90 -0.97 6.62 15.47
C ILE A 90 -2.10 5.98 16.27
N LYS A 91 -1.90 4.72 16.66
CA LYS A 91 -2.84 3.95 17.49
C LYS A 91 -2.10 3.35 18.69
N SER A 92 -2.85 3.07 19.74
CA SER A 92 -2.33 2.31 20.88
C SER A 92 -2.25 0.83 20.50
N GLY A 93 -1.05 0.28 20.59
CA GLY A 93 -0.78 -1.14 20.40
C GLY A 93 -0.80 -1.91 21.73
N THR A 94 -0.41 -3.18 21.66
CA THR A 94 -0.31 -4.05 22.83
C THR A 94 0.75 -3.53 23.80
N GLY A 95 0.43 -3.53 25.09
CA GLY A 95 1.35 -3.05 26.14
C GLY A 95 1.56 -1.53 26.17
N GLY A 96 0.71 -0.74 25.50
CA GLY A 96 0.83 0.72 25.47
C GLY A 96 1.82 1.27 24.45
N ALA A 97 2.44 0.41 23.64
CA ALA A 97 3.29 0.84 22.53
C ALA A 97 2.46 1.57 21.47
N LYS A 98 3.03 2.62 20.88
CA LYS A 98 2.41 3.28 19.74
C LYS A 98 2.70 2.50 18.46
N VAL A 99 1.68 2.26 17.65
CA VAL A 99 1.75 1.59 16.35
C VAL A 99 1.10 2.46 15.29
N LEU A 100 1.48 2.26 14.03
CA LEU A 100 0.85 2.95 12.92
C LEU A 100 -0.17 2.04 12.24
N LYS A 101 -1.38 2.56 12.02
CA LYS A 101 -2.45 1.88 11.31
C LYS A 101 -3.01 2.77 10.20
N ASN A 102 -3.18 2.21 9.01
CA ASN A 102 -3.77 2.92 7.88
C ASN A 102 -5.31 2.92 7.89
N ALA A 103 -5.92 3.53 6.89
CA ALA A 103 -7.38 3.62 6.75
C ALA A 103 -8.08 2.26 6.57
N TYR A 104 -7.35 1.22 6.22
CA TYR A 104 -7.83 -0.17 6.13
C TYR A 104 -7.57 -0.97 7.41
N ASN A 105 -7.05 -0.32 8.47
CA ASN A 105 -6.61 -0.93 9.72
C ASN A 105 -5.41 -1.88 9.57
N GLY A 106 -4.72 -1.83 8.44
CA GLY A 106 -3.45 -2.52 8.23
C GLY A 106 -2.29 -1.78 8.88
N ASP A 107 -1.18 -2.46 9.07
CA ASP A 107 0.02 -1.89 9.65
C ASP A 107 0.74 -0.95 8.68
N VAL A 108 1.43 0.04 9.24
CA VAL A 108 2.31 0.93 8.48
C VAL A 108 3.69 0.85 9.11
N PHE A 109 4.70 0.64 8.26
CA PHE A 109 6.08 0.56 8.69
C PHE A 109 6.93 1.60 7.98
N ILE A 110 7.87 2.17 8.72
CA ILE A 110 8.85 3.12 8.20
C ILE A 110 10.22 2.66 8.67
N LYS A 111 11.19 2.59 7.75
CA LYS A 111 12.55 2.15 8.09
C LYS A 111 13.57 2.83 7.17
N ALA A 112 14.72 3.17 7.74
CA ALA A 112 15.91 3.51 6.97
C ALA A 112 16.38 2.30 6.14
N SER A 113 16.91 2.56 4.97
CA SER A 113 17.35 1.54 4.02
C SER A 113 18.53 2.04 3.21
N ASN A 114 19.28 1.12 2.63
CA ASN A 114 20.31 1.48 1.65
C ASN A 114 19.67 1.87 0.31
N SER A 115 20.27 2.82 -0.41
CA SER A 115 19.74 3.25 -1.71
C SER A 115 19.97 2.18 -2.78
N THR A 116 21.13 1.51 -2.73
CA THR A 116 21.50 0.41 -3.62
C THR A 116 22.09 -0.76 -2.85
N THR A 117 22.14 -1.93 -3.50
CA THR A 117 22.77 -3.12 -2.93
C THR A 117 24.27 -2.92 -2.73
N GLY A 118 24.77 -3.26 -1.55
CA GLY A 118 26.19 -3.12 -1.20
C GLY A 118 26.60 -1.74 -0.67
N GLU A 119 25.69 -0.77 -0.65
CA GLU A 119 25.91 0.48 0.08
C GLU A 119 25.80 0.27 1.59
N THR A 120 26.66 0.99 2.32
CA THR A 120 26.55 1.10 3.77
C THR A 120 26.20 2.53 4.12
N GLY A 121 25.13 2.77 4.87
CA GLY A 121 24.85 4.13 5.33
C GLY A 121 23.42 4.63 5.16
N ASN A 122 22.45 3.78 4.92
CA ASN A 122 21.01 4.13 4.98
C ASN A 122 20.66 5.46 4.31
N ARG A 123 21.03 5.62 3.04
CA ARG A 123 20.74 6.84 2.26
C ARG A 123 19.35 6.86 1.66
N ALA A 124 18.53 5.89 1.99
CA ALA A 124 17.16 5.76 1.58
C ALA A 124 16.27 5.41 2.77
N PHE A 125 14.98 5.55 2.59
CA PHE A 125 13.99 5.03 3.52
C PHE A 125 12.87 4.33 2.77
N VAL A 126 12.21 3.41 3.44
CA VAL A 126 11.05 2.70 2.94
C VAL A 126 9.83 2.99 3.80
N ILE A 127 8.70 3.05 3.14
CA ILE A 127 7.37 3.16 3.76
C ILE A 127 6.55 2.00 3.23
N VAL A 128 5.98 1.21 4.13
CA VAL A 128 5.12 0.07 3.80
C VAL A 128 3.73 0.30 4.35
N PHE A 129 2.73 0.06 3.53
CA PHE A 129 1.33 0.00 3.93
C PHE A 129 0.81 -1.41 3.69
N ASP A 130 0.53 -2.12 4.77
CA ASP A 130 -0.04 -3.46 4.76
C ASP A 130 -1.56 -3.44 4.91
N GLY A 131 -2.19 -4.59 4.72
CA GLY A 131 -3.62 -4.77 4.96
C GLY A 131 -4.51 -4.03 3.96
N LEU A 132 -4.01 -3.77 2.76
CA LEU A 132 -4.75 -3.09 1.70
C LEU A 132 -5.70 -4.05 1.00
N SER A 133 -6.84 -3.54 0.53
CA SER A 133 -7.69 -4.29 -0.39
C SER A 133 -7.01 -4.41 -1.76
N LYS A 134 -7.39 -5.43 -2.53
CA LYS A 134 -6.89 -5.63 -3.90
C LYS A 134 -7.06 -4.38 -4.77
N GLU A 135 -8.22 -3.75 -4.73
CA GLU A 135 -8.52 -2.53 -5.48
C GLU A 135 -7.62 -1.36 -5.08
N ALA A 136 -7.41 -1.18 -3.76
CA ALA A 136 -6.51 -0.15 -3.24
C ALA A 136 -5.06 -0.40 -3.65
N CYS A 137 -4.58 -1.63 -3.53
CA CYS A 137 -3.24 -2.02 -3.93
C CYS A 137 -3.00 -1.71 -5.42
N ILE A 138 -3.91 -2.14 -6.32
CA ILE A 138 -3.80 -1.86 -7.75
C ILE A 138 -3.80 -0.35 -8.01
N THR A 139 -4.71 0.39 -7.39
CA THR A 139 -4.81 1.84 -7.58
C THR A 139 -3.53 2.55 -7.13
N LEU A 140 -3.02 2.22 -5.95
CA LEU A 140 -1.79 2.83 -5.40
C LEU A 140 -0.56 2.43 -6.23
N ALA A 141 -0.49 1.20 -6.70
CA ALA A 141 0.63 0.72 -7.52
C ALA A 141 0.65 1.35 -8.92
N THR A 142 -0.51 1.71 -9.47
CA THR A 142 -0.62 2.32 -10.81
C THR A 142 -0.63 3.85 -10.79
N ASN A 143 -0.66 4.47 -9.62
CA ASN A 143 -0.52 5.92 -9.50
C ASN A 143 0.89 6.36 -9.91
N ASP A 144 0.97 7.56 -10.50
CA ASP A 144 2.24 8.22 -10.72
C ASP A 144 2.71 8.92 -9.42
N TRP A 145 3.70 8.34 -8.78
CA TRP A 145 4.35 8.85 -7.57
C TRP A 145 5.55 9.77 -7.89
N GLY A 146 5.59 10.31 -9.09
CA GLY A 146 6.72 11.05 -9.60
C GLY A 146 7.71 10.11 -10.29
N SER A 147 7.33 9.65 -11.47
CA SER A 147 8.13 8.76 -12.32
C SER A 147 9.48 9.35 -12.77
N GLY A 148 9.66 10.65 -12.58
CA GLY A 148 10.94 11.32 -12.84
C GLY A 148 11.94 11.17 -11.69
N PHE A 149 13.22 11.09 -12.01
CA PHE A 149 14.31 11.00 -11.02
C PHE A 149 14.33 12.16 -10.02
N SER A 150 13.71 13.29 -10.36
CA SER A 150 13.61 14.47 -9.47
C SER A 150 12.71 14.25 -8.25
N SER A 151 11.82 13.28 -8.27
CA SER A 151 10.94 12.97 -7.13
C SER A 151 11.69 12.34 -5.96
N GLY A 152 12.88 11.77 -6.24
CA GLY A 152 13.65 10.98 -5.29
C GLY A 152 13.02 9.64 -4.96
N LEU A 153 12.00 9.19 -5.71
CA LEU A 153 11.49 7.84 -5.63
C LEU A 153 12.49 6.88 -6.27
N ILE A 154 12.88 5.84 -5.54
CA ILE A 154 13.80 4.81 -5.99
C ILE A 154 13.03 3.64 -6.58
N ALA A 155 12.00 3.18 -5.89
CA ALA A 155 11.22 2.03 -6.28
C ALA A 155 9.84 2.03 -5.63
N LEU A 156 8.90 1.40 -6.32
CA LEU A 156 7.57 1.07 -5.83
C LEU A 156 7.38 -0.44 -5.92
N HIS A 157 7.02 -1.10 -4.84
CA HIS A 157 6.73 -2.52 -4.82
C HIS A 157 5.30 -2.80 -4.38
N ALA A 158 4.62 -3.71 -5.06
CA ALA A 158 3.29 -4.19 -4.70
C ALA A 158 3.29 -5.71 -4.60
N GLN A 159 2.62 -6.24 -3.58
CA GLN A 159 2.49 -7.69 -3.38
C GLN A 159 1.15 -8.09 -2.77
N GLY A 160 0.75 -9.34 -2.99
CA GLY A 160 -0.53 -9.91 -2.54
C GLY A 160 -0.53 -10.41 -1.08
N GLU A 161 0.52 -10.17 -0.33
CA GLU A 161 0.67 -10.57 1.08
C GLU A 161 1.12 -9.39 1.92
N ALA A 162 0.93 -9.49 3.25
CA ALA A 162 1.49 -8.52 4.18
C ALA A 162 3.02 -8.56 4.12
N PHE A 163 3.63 -7.39 4.16
CA PHE A 163 5.08 -7.28 4.10
C PHE A 163 5.76 -7.65 5.42
N GLY A 164 5.11 -7.34 6.54
CA GLY A 164 5.64 -7.56 7.87
C GLY A 164 6.79 -6.61 8.25
N ASN A 165 7.05 -6.50 9.55
CA ASN A 165 8.10 -5.62 10.05
C ASN A 165 9.52 -6.19 9.90
N ASN A 166 9.66 -7.52 9.86
CA ASN A 166 10.96 -8.18 9.82
C ASN A 166 11.62 -8.15 8.44
N ASP A 167 10.80 -7.96 7.41
CA ASP A 167 11.24 -8.05 6.01
C ASP A 167 11.62 -6.68 5.41
N LEU A 168 11.60 -5.62 6.24
CA LEU A 168 12.00 -4.26 5.87
C LEU A 168 13.53 -4.06 5.80
N GLY A 169 14.28 -5.14 5.71
CA GLY A 169 15.73 -5.09 5.52
C GLY A 169 16.14 -4.37 4.22
N ASP A 170 17.25 -4.62 3.69
CA ASP A 170 17.89 -3.93 2.55
C ASP A 170 17.19 -4.09 1.21
N VAL A 171 15.94 -3.73 1.20
CA VAL A 171 14.91 -4.15 0.35
C VAL A 171 14.71 -3.21 -0.80
N ILE A 172 14.29 -3.74 -1.90
CA ILE A 172 13.72 -3.06 -3.05
C ILE A 172 14.58 -1.91 -3.55
N GLY A 173 15.25 -2.13 -4.61
CA GLY A 173 16.00 -1.11 -5.33
C GLY A 173 15.94 -1.38 -6.81
N CYS A 174 16.21 -0.36 -7.55
CA CYS A 174 16.41 -0.43 -8.99
C CYS A 174 17.87 -0.14 -9.24
N THR A 175 18.62 -1.10 -9.73
CA THR A 175 20.03 -0.91 -10.06
C THR A 175 20.27 -0.99 -11.54
N GLY A 176 21.04 -0.04 -12.09
CA GLY A 176 21.73 -0.18 -13.34
C GLY A 176 20.97 0.23 -14.58
N THR A 177 21.62 0.04 -15.69
CA THR A 177 21.21 0.34 -17.05
C THR A 177 19.92 -0.33 -17.44
N ALA A 178 19.23 0.28 -18.37
CA ALA A 178 17.92 -0.05 -18.92
C ALA A 178 17.72 -1.49 -19.45
N ASP A 179 18.43 -2.44 -18.91
CA ASP A 179 18.31 -3.84 -19.28
C ASP A 179 17.36 -4.55 -18.33
N ALA A 180 16.34 -5.11 -18.87
CA ALA A 180 15.23 -5.74 -18.18
C ALA A 180 15.64 -6.77 -17.10
N SER A 181 16.82 -7.35 -17.23
CA SER A 181 17.38 -8.31 -16.28
C SER A 181 17.97 -7.69 -15.01
N ASN A 182 18.15 -6.36 -14.96
CA ASN A 182 18.91 -5.68 -13.91
C ASN A 182 18.09 -4.81 -12.96
N TYR A 183 16.75 -4.86 -13.07
CA TYR A 183 15.88 -3.88 -12.41
C TYR A 183 15.78 -3.99 -10.93
N ILE A 184 16.09 -5.14 -10.38
CA ILE A 184 16.06 -5.32 -8.96
C ILE A 184 17.18 -6.23 -8.55
N ASN A 185 18.31 -5.65 -8.36
CA ASN A 185 19.32 -6.17 -7.49
C ASN A 185 19.15 -5.61 -6.08
N GLY A 186 18.00 -5.25 -5.72
CA GLY A 186 17.70 -5.13 -4.36
C GLY A 186 17.16 -6.47 -4.01
N GLY A 187 17.99 -7.43 -3.88
CA GLY A 187 17.58 -8.49 -3.02
C GLY A 187 16.98 -7.77 -1.84
N ILE A 188 15.70 -7.86 -1.65
CA ILE A 188 15.22 -7.79 -0.35
C ILE A 188 16.25 -8.63 0.35
N GLY A 189 16.99 -8.06 1.28
CA GLY A 189 17.84 -8.83 2.18
C GLY A 189 16.94 -9.72 2.99
N LEU A 190 16.20 -10.50 2.28
CA LEU A 190 15.45 -11.60 2.79
C LEU A 190 16.47 -12.62 3.13
N ALA A 191 16.73 -12.66 4.38
CA ALA A 191 16.97 -13.95 4.96
C ALA A 191 15.97 -14.89 4.26
N SER A 192 16.44 -15.57 3.21
CA SER A 192 15.76 -16.62 2.48
C SER A 192 14.28 -16.39 2.18
N GLY A 193 13.96 -15.92 1.01
CA GLY A 193 12.67 -16.23 0.46
C GLY A 193 11.96 -15.27 -0.44
N PHE A 194 12.43 -14.06 -0.62
CA PHE A 194 11.77 -13.14 -1.54
C PHE A 194 12.68 -12.82 -2.73
N GLY A 195 12.74 -13.73 -3.65
CA GLY A 195 13.22 -13.42 -4.97
C GLY A 195 12.20 -12.50 -5.63
N VAL A 196 12.48 -11.23 -5.76
CA VAL A 196 11.73 -10.40 -6.68
C VAL A 196 12.16 -10.82 -8.07
N SER A 197 11.40 -11.69 -8.69
CA SER A 197 11.56 -11.99 -10.11
C SER A 197 11.08 -10.77 -10.89
N LEU A 198 12.00 -10.00 -11.36
CA LEU A 198 11.73 -9.12 -12.48
C LEU A 198 11.68 -9.95 -13.72
N ASN A 199 10.54 -10.44 -14.02
CA ASN A 199 10.28 -10.72 -15.40
C ASN A 199 10.16 -9.36 -16.09
N ALA A 200 11.30 -8.90 -16.60
CA ALA A 200 11.28 -8.08 -17.75
C ALA A 200 10.23 -8.60 -18.69
N GLU A 201 9.31 -7.77 -19.01
CA GLU A 201 8.51 -7.82 -20.22
C GLU A 201 8.52 -9.12 -21.01
N GLY A 202 8.13 -10.17 -20.40
CA GLY A 202 7.75 -11.31 -21.15
C GLY A 202 6.36 -11.63 -20.66
N ASP A 203 5.36 -11.27 -21.41
CA ASP A 203 4.13 -12.04 -21.38
C ASP A 203 4.37 -13.43 -21.99
N GLY A 204 5.59 -13.76 -22.22
CA GLY A 204 6.10 -15.06 -22.58
C GLY A 204 6.71 -15.71 -21.35
N ASP A 205 5.98 -16.58 -20.78
CA ASP A 205 6.26 -17.74 -19.98
C ASP A 205 7.66 -18.36 -20.19
N THR A 206 8.70 -17.57 -20.06
CA THR A 206 10.05 -18.05 -19.86
C THR A 206 10.44 -17.76 -18.42
N THR A 207 9.99 -18.65 -17.55
CA THR A 207 10.57 -18.81 -16.23
C THR A 207 12.10 -18.92 -16.39
N PRO A 208 12.87 -17.93 -15.90
CA PRO A 208 14.28 -18.22 -15.63
C PRO A 208 14.25 -19.36 -14.63
N SER A 209 15.01 -20.41 -14.89
CA SER A 209 15.18 -21.50 -13.94
C SER A 209 15.52 -20.90 -12.60
N ALA A 210 14.55 -20.86 -11.71
CA ALA A 210 14.77 -20.46 -10.35
C ALA A 210 15.80 -21.40 -9.74
N PRO A 211 16.79 -20.90 -9.01
CA PRO A 211 17.56 -21.77 -8.14
C PRO A 211 16.56 -22.47 -7.22
N THR A 212 16.65 -23.77 -7.14
CA THR A 212 15.69 -24.75 -6.65
C THR A 212 15.30 -24.64 -5.16
N THR A 213 15.50 -23.49 -4.50
CA THR A 213 15.26 -23.32 -3.05
C THR A 213 14.76 -21.95 -2.63
N THR A 214 14.37 -21.06 -3.56
CA THR A 214 13.80 -19.77 -3.19
C THR A 214 12.30 -19.76 -3.48
N PRO A 215 11.44 -19.37 -2.52
CA PRO A 215 10.02 -19.17 -2.78
C PRO A 215 9.86 -18.18 -3.91
N ALA A 216 8.90 -18.44 -4.80
CA ALA A 216 8.57 -17.56 -5.90
C ALA A 216 8.31 -16.12 -5.39
N ALA A 217 8.87 -15.16 -6.04
CA ALA A 217 8.67 -13.76 -5.70
C ALA A 217 7.19 -13.39 -5.73
N LYS A 218 6.71 -12.89 -4.61
CA LYS A 218 5.30 -12.60 -4.43
C LYS A 218 4.99 -11.13 -4.64
N GLY A 219 5.35 -10.56 -5.78
CA GLY A 219 5.06 -9.16 -6.04
C GLY A 219 5.65 -8.64 -7.33
N TYR A 220 5.52 -7.36 -7.55
CA TYR A 220 6.11 -6.66 -8.68
C TYR A 220 6.68 -5.32 -8.23
N THR A 221 7.84 -4.96 -8.74
CA THR A 221 8.48 -3.67 -8.46
C THR A 221 8.52 -2.82 -9.71
N ALA A 222 8.13 -1.56 -9.57
CA ALA A 222 8.25 -0.54 -10.60
C ALA A 222 9.37 0.43 -10.27
N CYS A 223 10.09 0.84 -11.30
CA CYS A 223 11.27 1.69 -11.20
C CYS A 223 11.11 2.97 -12.03
N PRO A 224 11.51 4.15 -11.49
CA PRO A 224 11.47 5.40 -12.24
C PRO A 224 12.29 5.34 -13.52
N GLY A 225 11.75 5.95 -14.56
CA GLY A 225 12.41 6.01 -15.87
C GLY A 225 12.30 4.74 -16.71
N HIS A 226 11.63 3.72 -16.20
CA HIS A 226 11.47 2.47 -16.94
C HIS A 226 10.04 1.93 -16.98
N ASN A 227 9.52 1.39 -15.88
CA ASN A 227 8.21 0.76 -15.81
C ASN A 227 7.31 1.41 -14.75
N MET A 228 7.50 2.69 -14.51
CA MET A 228 6.66 3.49 -13.62
C MET A 228 5.93 4.57 -14.45
N PRO A 229 4.62 4.78 -14.25
CA PRO A 229 3.73 4.06 -13.31
C PRO A 229 3.62 2.55 -13.63
N MET A 230 3.39 1.73 -12.59
CA MET A 230 3.28 0.28 -12.77
C MET A 230 2.15 -0.06 -13.76
N PRO A 231 2.40 -0.90 -14.79
CA PRO A 231 1.34 -1.32 -15.72
C PRO A 231 0.21 -2.05 -14.99
N VAL A 232 -1.05 -1.74 -15.33
CA VAL A 232 -2.24 -2.29 -14.65
C VAL A 232 -2.24 -3.83 -14.62
N ALA A 233 -1.82 -4.47 -15.71
CA ALA A 233 -1.75 -5.94 -15.78
C ALA A 233 -0.75 -6.52 -14.76
N LYS A 234 0.38 -5.85 -14.55
CA LYS A 234 1.39 -6.25 -13.56
C LYS A 234 0.90 -5.97 -12.14
N ALA A 235 0.32 -4.79 -11.90
CA ALA A 235 -0.30 -4.46 -10.61
C ALA A 235 -1.40 -5.46 -10.23
N ALA A 236 -2.25 -5.86 -11.17
CA ALA A 236 -3.31 -6.83 -10.93
C ALA A 236 -2.78 -8.23 -10.53
N LYS A 237 -1.64 -8.64 -11.09
CA LYS A 237 -0.96 -9.89 -10.69
C LYS A 237 -0.27 -9.74 -9.34
N ALA A 238 0.44 -8.64 -9.12
CA ALA A 238 1.13 -8.37 -7.87
C ALA A 238 0.16 -8.26 -6.69
N CYS A 239 -0.96 -7.58 -6.88
CA CYS A 239 -2.01 -7.40 -5.88
C CYS A 239 -3.02 -8.57 -5.85
N ALA A 240 -2.60 -9.79 -6.09
CA ALA A 240 -3.45 -10.97 -5.97
C ALA A 240 -3.59 -11.37 -4.50
N CYS A 241 -4.24 -10.53 -3.70
CA CYS A 241 -4.58 -10.88 -2.32
C CYS A 241 -5.69 -11.92 -2.32
N ASP A 242 -5.44 -13.06 -1.71
CA ASP A 242 -6.48 -14.03 -1.37
C ASP A 242 -7.41 -13.43 -0.32
N SER A 243 -8.56 -13.99 -0.09
CA SER A 243 -9.66 -13.50 0.75
C SER A 243 -9.23 -12.58 1.92
N GLY A 244 -9.44 -11.28 1.77
CA GLY A 244 -9.19 -10.29 2.82
C GLY A 244 -8.33 -9.10 2.35
N ASN A 245 -8.11 -8.15 3.24
CA ASN A 245 -7.20 -7.03 3.02
C ASN A 245 -5.79 -7.45 3.42
N THR A 246 -5.07 -8.11 2.53
CA THR A 246 -3.73 -8.65 2.81
C THR A 246 -2.65 -8.11 1.89
N CYS A 247 -3.03 -7.31 0.88
CA CYS A 247 -2.06 -6.71 -0.01
C CYS A 247 -1.20 -5.67 0.70
N SER A 248 0.02 -5.51 0.22
CA SER A 248 0.91 -4.44 0.65
C SER A 248 1.47 -3.66 -0.53
N VAL A 249 1.76 -2.39 -0.26
CA VAL A 249 2.50 -1.52 -1.18
C VAL A 249 3.62 -0.84 -0.41
N THR A 250 4.79 -0.84 -1.01
CA THR A 250 6.02 -0.29 -0.43
C THR A 250 6.60 0.76 -1.36
N TRP A 251 6.93 1.90 -0.79
CA TRP A 251 7.62 2.99 -1.46
C TRP A 251 9.02 3.14 -0.88
N LYS A 252 10.01 3.30 -1.75
CA LYS A 252 11.37 3.59 -1.35
C LYS A 252 11.83 4.91 -1.95
N TYR A 253 12.33 5.78 -1.10
CA TYR A 253 12.80 7.12 -1.47
C TYR A 253 14.22 7.36 -1.00
N TYR A 254 14.90 8.29 -1.75
CA TYR A 254 16.10 8.98 -1.25
C TYR A 254 15.74 10.01 -0.20
#